data_d4c97f613e273160ae7a663395a94202
#
_entry.id   d4c97f613e273160ae7a663395a94202
#
_cell.length_a   1.000
_cell.length_b   1.000
_cell.length_c   1.000
_cell.angle_alpha   90.00
_cell.angle_beta   90.00
_cell.angle_gamma   90.00
#
_symmetry.space_group_name_H-M   'P 1'
#
loop_
_entity.id
_entity.type
_entity.pdbx_description
1 polymer ?
#
loop_
_entity_poly.entity_id
_entity_poly.type
_entity_poly.pdbx_seq_one_letter_code
_entity_poly.pdbx_strand_id
1 'polypeptide(L)'
;MTGAQVKLPPLMTVADFLEWPGDGTKARYELVDGVLRAMAPPNDTHGLIQSNLAIAIGLHLRENRPGCRINITPGVQPRLRADWNFRIPDLGVTCAPNAPGILTMPDPVLLIEVLSPGNANDTWDNVPHYASLPSVVEILIVHSTRMKAELLRRNANGEWPENPEVVDAAGVIHLASIGLDLPLAEVYVQSHLARV
;
A
#
# COMPACT_ATOMS: atom_id res chain seq x y z
N MET A 1 -6.52 27.08 -26.79
CA MET A 1 -5.44 26.09 -26.82
C MET A 1 -6.08 24.73 -26.58
N THR A 2 -6.31 23.95 -27.62
CA THR A 2 -6.84 22.58 -27.53
C THR A 2 -5.72 21.70 -27.00
N GLY A 3 -5.84 21.27 -25.73
CA GLY A 3 -4.93 20.30 -25.16
C GLY A 3 -5.00 19.01 -25.96
N ALA A 4 -3.87 18.56 -26.50
CA ALA A 4 -3.77 17.27 -27.15
C ALA A 4 -4.16 16.20 -26.13
N GLN A 5 -5.25 15.45 -26.38
CA GLN A 5 -5.57 14.26 -25.62
C GLN A 5 -4.45 13.26 -25.84
N VAL A 6 -3.65 13.00 -24.81
CA VAL A 6 -2.65 11.93 -24.86
C VAL A 6 -3.41 10.61 -24.92
N LYS A 7 -3.35 9.95 -26.06
CA LYS A 7 -3.96 8.63 -26.23
C LYS A 7 -3.08 7.60 -25.53
N LEU A 8 -3.50 7.16 -24.36
CA LEU A 8 -2.83 6.08 -23.63
C LEU A 8 -2.84 4.79 -24.48
N PRO A 9 -1.76 3.98 -24.44
CA PRO A 9 -1.73 2.72 -25.16
C PRO A 9 -2.84 1.78 -24.66
N PRO A 10 -3.44 0.96 -25.52
CA PRO A 10 -4.59 0.12 -25.17
C PRO A 10 -4.26 -0.94 -24.10
N LEU A 11 -3.07 -1.52 -24.14
CA LEU A 11 -2.52 -2.46 -23.17
C LEU A 11 -1.01 -2.31 -23.11
N MET A 12 -0.44 -2.54 -21.93
CA MET A 12 0.99 -2.40 -21.65
C MET A 12 1.46 -3.54 -20.75
N THR A 13 2.63 -4.08 -21.01
CA THR A 13 3.29 -5.00 -20.07
C THR A 13 3.96 -4.21 -18.93
N VAL A 14 4.34 -4.89 -17.84
CA VAL A 14 5.13 -4.27 -16.76
C VAL A 14 6.48 -3.77 -17.31
N ALA A 15 7.12 -4.51 -18.23
CA ALA A 15 8.37 -4.07 -18.84
C ALA A 15 8.18 -2.75 -19.60
N ASP A 16 7.14 -2.66 -20.44
CA ASP A 16 6.80 -1.43 -21.15
C ASP A 16 6.47 -0.27 -20.19
N PHE A 17 5.74 -0.58 -19.09
CA PHE A 17 5.36 0.41 -18.08
C PHE A 17 6.57 1.00 -17.35
N LEU A 18 7.56 0.18 -17.00
CA LEU A 18 8.77 0.63 -16.32
C LEU A 18 9.69 1.47 -17.21
N GLU A 19 9.60 1.31 -18.54
CA GLU A 19 10.32 2.11 -19.53
C GLU A 19 9.49 3.30 -20.05
N TRP A 20 8.20 3.36 -19.70
CA TRP A 20 7.29 4.39 -20.18
C TRP A 20 7.67 5.78 -19.62
N PRO A 21 7.89 6.78 -20.51
CA PRO A 21 8.33 8.13 -20.08
C PRO A 21 7.21 8.96 -19.43
N GLY A 22 6.01 8.40 -19.25
CA GLY A 22 4.84 9.10 -18.77
C GLY A 22 4.05 9.78 -19.90
N ASP A 23 2.94 10.38 -19.55
CA ASP A 23 2.03 11.09 -20.46
C ASP A 23 2.37 12.60 -20.59
N GLY A 24 3.49 13.04 -20.04
CA GLY A 24 3.90 14.45 -19.98
C GLY A 24 3.24 15.26 -18.87
N THR A 25 2.38 14.65 -18.07
CA THR A 25 1.81 15.25 -16.85
C THR A 25 2.62 14.87 -15.60
N LYS A 26 2.18 15.34 -14.42
CA LYS A 26 2.72 14.90 -13.12
C LYS A 26 1.90 13.78 -12.48
N ALA A 27 0.94 13.20 -13.23
CA ALA A 27 0.13 12.12 -12.72
C ALA A 27 1.00 10.87 -12.45
N ARG A 28 0.65 10.15 -11.39
CA ARG A 28 1.25 8.84 -11.08
C ARG A 28 0.29 7.76 -11.58
N TYR A 29 0.85 6.66 -12.01
CA TYR A 29 0.07 5.59 -12.60
C TYR A 29 0.44 4.25 -11.96
N GLU A 30 -0.55 3.38 -11.88
CA GLU A 30 -0.40 1.95 -11.68
C GLU A 30 -0.70 1.23 -12.99
N LEU A 31 -0.25 -0.01 -13.11
CA LEU A 31 -0.65 -0.90 -14.18
C LEU A 31 -1.60 -1.95 -13.63
N VAL A 32 -2.83 -1.94 -14.13
CA VAL A 32 -3.91 -2.83 -13.70
C VAL A 32 -4.35 -3.67 -14.89
N ASP A 33 -4.00 -4.94 -14.89
CA ASP A 33 -4.30 -5.85 -16.00
C ASP A 33 -3.88 -5.31 -17.39
N GLY A 34 -2.75 -4.62 -17.43
CA GLY A 34 -2.21 -4.03 -18.64
C GLY A 34 -2.77 -2.64 -18.98
N VAL A 35 -3.67 -2.11 -18.18
CA VAL A 35 -4.27 -0.79 -18.36
C VAL A 35 -3.65 0.21 -17.39
N LEU A 36 -3.21 1.36 -17.90
CA LEU A 36 -2.73 2.46 -17.07
C LEU A 36 -3.89 3.07 -16.28
N ARG A 37 -3.79 3.04 -14.96
CA ARG A 37 -4.73 3.67 -14.04
C ARG A 37 -4.05 4.84 -13.34
N ALA A 38 -4.56 6.06 -13.56
CA ALA A 38 -4.08 7.24 -12.87
C ALA A 38 -4.46 7.19 -11.39
N MET A 39 -3.50 7.45 -10.52
CA MET A 39 -3.72 7.56 -9.08
C MET A 39 -4.30 8.93 -8.75
N ALA A 40 -5.40 8.97 -8.02
CA ALA A 40 -5.95 10.23 -7.49
C ALA A 40 -5.00 10.83 -6.43
N PRO A 41 -4.87 12.16 -6.38
CA PRO A 41 -4.13 12.80 -5.28
C PRO A 41 -4.80 12.45 -3.93
N PRO A 42 -4.02 12.11 -2.90
CA PRO A 42 -4.56 11.89 -1.56
C PRO A 42 -5.14 13.20 -0.99
N ASN A 43 -6.22 13.09 -0.23
CA ASN A 43 -6.69 14.21 0.58
C ASN A 43 -5.83 14.38 1.85
N ASP A 44 -6.02 15.49 2.56
CA ASP A 44 -5.23 15.84 3.76
C ASP A 44 -5.28 14.72 4.84
N THR A 45 -6.45 14.20 5.15
CA THR A 45 -6.61 13.12 6.16
C THR A 45 -5.90 11.83 5.74
N HIS A 46 -5.95 11.46 4.46
CA HIS A 46 -5.22 10.31 3.93
C HIS A 46 -3.71 10.51 4.10
N GLY A 47 -3.19 11.68 3.68
CA GLY A 47 -1.77 12.00 3.81
C GLY A 47 -1.29 12.01 5.26
N LEU A 48 -2.12 12.48 6.19
CA LEU A 48 -1.83 12.48 7.62
C LEU A 48 -1.76 11.06 8.19
N ILE A 49 -2.74 10.21 7.88
CA ILE A 49 -2.75 8.78 8.28
C ILE A 49 -1.50 8.07 7.73
N GLN A 50 -1.19 8.26 6.45
CA GLN A 50 0.00 7.68 5.83
C GLN A 50 1.29 8.14 6.54
N SER A 51 1.37 9.41 6.90
CA SER A 51 2.53 9.97 7.62
C SER A 51 2.65 9.38 9.03
N ASN A 52 1.56 9.31 9.79
CA ASN A 52 1.56 8.75 11.15
C ASN A 52 1.98 7.28 11.15
N LEU A 53 1.45 6.47 10.22
CA LEU A 53 1.85 5.09 10.03
C LEU A 53 3.35 4.97 9.67
N ALA A 54 3.82 5.81 8.74
CA ALA A 54 5.24 5.80 8.33
C ALA A 54 6.17 6.14 9.49
N ILE A 55 5.79 7.12 10.33
CA ILE A 55 6.56 7.53 11.52
C ILE A 55 6.56 6.39 12.56
N ALA A 56 5.40 5.90 12.97
CA ALA A 56 5.28 4.87 14.02
C ALA A 56 6.03 3.58 13.62
N ILE A 57 5.76 3.06 12.42
CA ILE A 57 6.41 1.86 11.93
C ILE A 57 7.91 2.11 11.70
N GLY A 58 8.28 3.24 11.11
CA GLY A 58 9.68 3.58 10.82
C GLY A 58 10.55 3.69 12.07
N LEU A 59 10.05 4.30 13.15
CA LEU A 59 10.73 4.37 14.44
C LEU A 59 10.88 2.97 15.05
N HIS A 60 9.80 2.19 15.09
CA HIS A 60 9.84 0.82 15.59
C HIS A 60 10.86 -0.05 14.85
N LEU A 61 10.89 0.01 13.50
CA LEU A 61 11.83 -0.78 12.71
C LEU A 61 13.28 -0.41 12.98
N ARG A 62 13.60 0.89 13.11
CA ARG A 62 14.96 1.35 13.40
C ARG A 62 15.47 0.83 14.74
N GLU A 63 14.59 0.75 15.73
CA GLU A 63 14.92 0.32 17.08
C GLU A 63 14.94 -1.21 17.22
N ASN A 64 13.94 -1.89 16.68
CA ASN A 64 13.68 -3.31 16.97
C ASN A 64 14.00 -4.25 15.80
N ARG A 65 14.04 -3.74 14.57
CA ARG A 65 14.24 -4.51 13.32
C ARG A 65 15.13 -3.76 12.32
N PRO A 66 16.40 -3.43 12.65
CA PRO A 66 17.26 -2.55 11.83
C PRO A 66 17.55 -3.08 10.42
N GLY A 67 17.32 -4.37 10.16
CA GLY A 67 17.38 -4.96 8.82
C GLY A 67 16.14 -4.73 7.96
N CYS A 68 15.06 -4.20 8.54
CA CYS A 68 13.81 -3.92 7.83
C CYS A 68 13.67 -2.41 7.57
N ARG A 69 12.88 -2.06 6.56
CA ARG A 69 12.57 -0.67 6.24
C ARG A 69 11.13 -0.52 5.77
N ILE A 70 10.57 0.66 5.99
CA ILE A 70 9.29 1.08 5.41
C ILE A 70 9.55 2.00 4.23
N ASN A 71 8.81 1.83 3.15
CA ASN A 71 8.79 2.72 2.00
C ASN A 71 7.39 3.31 1.82
N ILE A 72 7.34 4.57 1.43
CA ILE A 72 6.12 5.26 1.03
C ILE A 72 5.90 5.01 -0.47
N THR A 73 4.71 4.61 -0.85
CA THR A 73 4.29 4.35 -2.23
C THR A 73 5.29 3.47 -3.02
N PRO A 74 5.66 2.29 -2.49
CA PRO A 74 6.58 1.40 -3.19
C PRO A 74 5.90 0.77 -4.40
N GLY A 75 6.65 0.58 -5.48
CA GLY A 75 6.20 -0.28 -6.57
C GLY A 75 6.24 -1.75 -6.14
N VAL A 76 5.17 -2.49 -6.39
CA VAL A 76 5.13 -3.95 -6.21
C VAL A 76 4.61 -4.63 -7.46
N GLN A 77 5.19 -5.77 -7.81
CA GLN A 77 4.75 -6.60 -8.93
C GLN A 77 4.12 -7.88 -8.39
N PRO A 78 2.78 -7.96 -8.33
CA PRO A 78 2.06 -9.15 -7.89
C PRO A 78 2.37 -10.37 -8.76
N ARG A 79 2.19 -11.58 -8.19
CA ARG A 79 2.31 -12.80 -8.99
C ARG A 79 1.08 -13.10 -9.82
N LEU A 80 -0.06 -12.61 -9.39
CA LEU A 80 -1.30 -12.70 -10.15
C LEU A 80 -1.19 -11.83 -11.41
N ARG A 81 -1.16 -12.48 -12.60
CA ARG A 81 -0.94 -11.84 -13.90
C ARG A 81 0.28 -10.90 -13.89
N ALA A 82 1.43 -11.42 -13.45
CA ALA A 82 2.65 -10.68 -13.14
C ALA A 82 3.11 -9.72 -14.25
N ASP A 83 2.99 -10.12 -15.53
CA ASP A 83 3.42 -9.29 -16.66
C ASP A 83 2.49 -8.09 -16.93
N TRP A 84 1.32 -8.04 -16.29
CA TRP A 84 0.26 -7.07 -16.57
C TRP A 84 -0.13 -6.24 -15.35
N ASN A 85 0.51 -6.46 -14.20
CA ASN A 85 0.16 -5.79 -12.95
C ASN A 85 1.39 -5.20 -12.26
N PHE A 86 1.34 -3.89 -12.04
CA PHE A 86 2.27 -3.15 -11.21
C PHE A 86 1.47 -2.24 -10.28
N ARG A 87 1.49 -2.51 -8.99
CA ARG A 87 0.69 -1.81 -7.98
C ARG A 87 1.56 -0.91 -7.13
N ILE A 88 0.94 0.13 -6.56
CA ILE A 88 1.63 1.11 -5.71
C ILE A 88 0.82 1.28 -4.42
N PRO A 89 0.99 0.39 -3.43
CA PRO A 89 0.36 0.57 -2.12
C PRO A 89 0.84 1.85 -1.43
N ASP A 90 0.04 2.41 -0.54
CA ASP A 90 0.40 3.62 0.20
C ASP A 90 1.69 3.45 1.00
N LEU A 91 1.86 2.28 1.65
CA LEU A 91 3.07 1.94 2.39
C LEU A 91 3.41 0.46 2.20
N GLY A 92 4.69 0.13 2.34
CA GLY A 92 5.15 -1.24 2.36
C GLY A 92 6.37 -1.42 3.26
N VAL A 93 6.47 -2.58 3.89
CA VAL A 93 7.61 -2.97 4.72
C VAL A 93 8.30 -4.19 4.10
N THR A 94 9.62 -4.12 4.02
CA THR A 94 10.47 -5.24 3.61
C THR A 94 11.69 -5.36 4.51
N CYS A 95 12.20 -6.59 4.67
CA CYS A 95 13.47 -6.87 5.34
C CYS A 95 14.55 -7.33 4.33
N ALA A 96 14.24 -7.33 3.03
CA ALA A 96 15.23 -7.60 2.00
C ALA A 96 16.22 -6.42 1.86
N PRO A 97 17.48 -6.67 1.48
CA PRO A 97 18.46 -5.61 1.27
C PRO A 97 17.99 -4.57 0.23
N ASN A 98 18.39 -3.31 0.45
CA ASN A 98 18.23 -2.29 -0.59
C ASN A 98 19.36 -2.39 -1.61
N ALA A 99 19.03 -2.23 -2.90
CA ALA A 99 20.03 -2.19 -3.96
C ALA A 99 19.73 -1.04 -4.93
N PRO A 100 20.77 -0.45 -5.55
CA PRO A 100 20.60 0.63 -6.53
C PRO A 100 19.80 0.16 -7.75
N GLY A 101 18.95 1.04 -8.30
CA GLY A 101 18.22 0.81 -9.55
C GLY A 101 17.02 -0.14 -9.46
N ILE A 102 16.68 -0.66 -8.27
CA ILE A 102 15.49 -1.48 -8.09
C ILE A 102 14.25 -0.57 -8.07
N LEU A 103 13.32 -0.82 -9.00
CA LEU A 103 12.07 -0.09 -9.12
C LEU A 103 10.93 -0.72 -8.31
N THR A 104 11.04 -2.01 -8.00
CA THR A 104 10.07 -2.75 -7.18
C THR A 104 10.61 -3.00 -5.79
N MET A 105 9.74 -2.97 -4.77
CA MET A 105 10.10 -3.40 -3.43
C MET A 105 10.34 -4.91 -3.42
N PRO A 106 11.55 -5.38 -3.06
CA PRO A 106 11.82 -6.81 -2.96
C PRO A 106 11.18 -7.36 -1.68
N ASP A 107 10.56 -8.52 -1.80
CA ASP A 107 10.01 -9.34 -0.71
C ASP A 107 9.28 -8.53 0.39
N PRO A 108 8.22 -7.77 0.05
CA PRO A 108 7.44 -7.07 1.05
C PRO A 108 6.81 -8.07 2.03
N VAL A 109 6.84 -7.77 3.33
CA VAL A 109 6.22 -8.60 4.38
C VAL A 109 4.89 -8.04 4.85
N LEU A 110 4.71 -6.70 4.74
CA LEU A 110 3.50 -5.97 5.08
C LEU A 110 3.23 -4.94 3.99
N LEU A 111 2.00 -4.91 3.48
CA LEU A 111 1.50 -3.87 2.59
C LEU A 111 0.34 -3.14 3.25
N ILE A 112 0.26 -1.82 3.07
CA ILE A 112 -0.72 -0.97 3.74
C ILE A 112 -1.39 -0.07 2.72
N GLU A 113 -2.72 0.01 2.80
CA GLU A 113 -3.55 0.92 2.02
C GLU A 113 -4.35 1.84 2.95
N VAL A 114 -4.47 3.10 2.58
CA VAL A 114 -5.38 4.05 3.21
C VAL A 114 -6.62 4.19 2.34
N LEU A 115 -7.70 3.58 2.79
CA LEU A 115 -8.98 3.52 2.07
C LEU A 115 -9.69 4.87 2.18
N SER A 116 -9.94 5.48 1.03
CA SER A 116 -10.68 6.72 0.86
C SER A 116 -11.96 6.48 0.04
N PRO A 117 -13.00 7.33 0.14
CA PRO A 117 -14.25 7.14 -0.62
C PRO A 117 -14.05 7.00 -2.12
N GLY A 118 -13.03 7.67 -2.67
CA GLY A 118 -12.74 7.66 -4.11
C GLY A 118 -11.96 6.45 -4.60
N ASN A 119 -11.36 5.63 -3.70
CA ASN A 119 -10.54 4.47 -4.05
C ASN A 119 -11.00 3.16 -3.38
N ALA A 120 -12.17 3.15 -2.75
CA ALA A 120 -12.58 2.00 -1.93
C ALA A 120 -12.63 0.67 -2.71
N ASN A 121 -13.17 0.68 -3.92
CA ASN A 121 -13.21 -0.52 -4.76
C ASN A 121 -11.78 -0.92 -5.19
N ASP A 122 -10.99 0.03 -5.64
CA ASP A 122 -9.62 -0.19 -6.07
C ASP A 122 -8.75 -0.77 -4.96
N THR A 123 -8.91 -0.27 -3.72
CA THR A 123 -8.19 -0.78 -2.54
C THR A 123 -8.50 -2.27 -2.30
N TRP A 124 -9.79 -2.66 -2.33
CA TRP A 124 -10.17 -4.06 -2.15
C TRP A 124 -9.78 -4.94 -3.33
N ASP A 125 -9.82 -4.41 -4.55
CA ASP A 125 -9.34 -5.11 -5.76
C ASP A 125 -7.82 -5.36 -5.72
N ASN A 126 -7.06 -4.56 -4.97
CA ASN A 126 -5.63 -4.77 -4.78
C ASN A 126 -5.30 -5.94 -3.83
N VAL A 127 -6.19 -6.28 -2.87
CA VAL A 127 -5.94 -7.32 -1.86
C VAL A 127 -5.55 -8.69 -2.46
N PRO A 128 -6.27 -9.26 -3.42
CA PRO A 128 -5.87 -10.53 -4.05
C PRO A 128 -4.49 -10.45 -4.74
N HIS A 129 -4.16 -9.29 -5.31
CA HIS A 129 -2.86 -9.05 -5.94
C HIS A 129 -1.73 -9.05 -4.91
N TYR A 130 -1.91 -8.37 -3.77
CA TYR A 130 -0.95 -8.38 -2.67
C TYR A 130 -0.82 -9.75 -2.03
N ALA A 131 -1.95 -10.45 -1.85
CA ALA A 131 -2.00 -11.82 -1.34
C ALA A 131 -1.27 -12.83 -2.22
N SER A 132 -1.10 -12.54 -3.52
CA SER A 132 -0.36 -13.38 -4.45
C SER A 132 1.17 -13.33 -4.27
N LEU A 133 1.69 -12.35 -3.53
CA LEU A 133 3.11 -12.24 -3.20
C LEU A 133 3.46 -13.22 -2.06
N PRO A 134 4.39 -14.17 -2.27
CA PRO A 134 4.70 -15.18 -1.24
C PRO A 134 5.28 -14.61 0.04
N SER A 135 5.99 -13.48 -0.06
CA SER A 135 6.62 -12.81 1.08
C SER A 135 5.64 -12.00 1.93
N VAL A 136 4.50 -11.57 1.35
CA VAL A 136 3.50 -10.81 2.08
C VAL A 136 2.76 -11.74 3.05
N VAL A 137 2.81 -11.39 4.32
CA VAL A 137 2.12 -12.13 5.39
C VAL A 137 1.01 -11.31 6.04
N GLU A 138 1.03 -9.99 5.86
CA GLU A 138 -0.01 -9.08 6.36
C GLU A 138 -0.37 -8.01 5.33
N ILE A 139 -1.67 -7.69 5.25
CA ILE A 139 -2.23 -6.58 4.48
C ILE A 139 -3.09 -5.78 5.43
N LEU A 140 -2.76 -4.50 5.63
CA LEU A 140 -3.49 -3.58 6.49
C LEU A 140 -4.24 -2.55 5.65
N ILE A 141 -5.52 -2.39 5.92
CA ILE A 141 -6.37 -1.36 5.32
C ILE A 141 -6.83 -0.42 6.41
N VAL A 142 -6.53 0.89 6.28
CA VAL A 142 -6.88 1.92 7.26
C VAL A 142 -7.86 2.90 6.63
N HIS A 143 -8.98 3.16 7.28
CA HIS A 143 -10.03 4.04 6.75
C HIS A 143 -9.71 5.51 6.98
N SER A 144 -9.88 6.36 5.95
CA SER A 144 -9.67 7.81 6.07
C SER A 144 -10.93 8.59 6.49
N THR A 145 -12.07 7.92 6.66
CA THR A 145 -13.35 8.55 7.01
C THR A 145 -13.86 8.22 8.40
N ARG A 146 -13.22 7.27 9.07
CA ARG A 146 -13.55 6.81 10.43
C ARG A 146 -12.36 6.10 11.05
N MET A 147 -12.26 6.09 12.36
CA MET A 147 -11.23 5.36 13.09
C MET A 147 -11.53 3.86 13.03
N LYS A 148 -11.05 3.21 11.98
CA LYS A 148 -11.18 1.78 11.73
C LYS A 148 -9.98 1.29 10.91
N ALA A 149 -9.48 0.11 11.27
CA ALA A 149 -8.54 -0.63 10.45
C ALA A 149 -9.04 -2.07 10.21
N GLU A 150 -8.61 -2.67 9.11
CA GLU A 150 -8.93 -4.04 8.72
C GLU A 150 -7.62 -4.74 8.36
N LEU A 151 -7.29 -5.79 9.10
CA LEU A 151 -6.04 -6.52 8.97
C LEU A 151 -6.31 -7.93 8.45
N LEU A 152 -5.72 -8.27 7.30
CA LEU A 152 -5.65 -9.63 6.81
C LEU A 152 -4.27 -10.18 7.14
N ARG A 153 -4.22 -11.35 7.76
CA ARG A 153 -2.97 -12.04 8.11
C ARG A 153 -3.00 -13.46 7.61
N ARG A 154 -1.96 -13.84 6.88
CA ARG A 154 -1.76 -15.20 6.43
C ARG A 154 -1.51 -16.11 7.63
N ASN A 155 -2.20 -17.24 7.71
CA ASN A 155 -2.02 -18.20 8.78
C ASN A 155 -0.73 -19.03 8.60
N ALA A 156 -0.42 -19.90 9.58
CA ALA A 156 0.76 -20.75 9.55
C ALA A 156 0.79 -21.74 8.37
N ASN A 157 -0.38 -22.06 7.78
CA ASN A 157 -0.49 -22.93 6.60
C ASN A 157 -0.31 -22.14 5.28
N GLY A 158 -0.12 -20.82 5.35
CA GLY A 158 0.01 -19.98 4.18
C GLY A 158 -1.32 -19.51 3.57
N GLU A 159 -2.44 -19.71 4.26
CA GLU A 159 -3.78 -19.35 3.79
C GLU A 159 -4.19 -17.97 4.29
N TRP A 160 -4.95 -17.26 3.48
CA TRP A 160 -5.54 -15.96 3.83
C TRP A 160 -6.93 -16.16 4.46
N PRO A 161 -7.30 -15.33 5.46
CA PRO A 161 -8.64 -15.39 6.04
C PRO A 161 -9.68 -14.92 5.02
N GLU A 162 -10.89 -15.45 5.14
CA GLU A 162 -12.04 -15.00 4.34
C GLU A 162 -12.46 -13.57 4.71
N ASN A 163 -12.36 -13.22 5.99
CA ASN A 163 -12.70 -11.90 6.52
C ASN A 163 -11.51 -11.29 7.26
N PRO A 164 -11.30 -9.97 7.15
CA PRO A 164 -10.27 -9.28 7.91
C PRO A 164 -10.60 -9.24 9.41
N GLU A 165 -9.57 -9.18 10.24
CA GLU A 165 -9.67 -8.73 11.61
C GLU A 165 -9.98 -7.23 11.63
N VAL A 166 -11.04 -6.85 12.33
CA VAL A 166 -11.48 -5.44 12.43
C VAL A 166 -10.97 -4.85 13.72
N VAL A 167 -10.30 -3.70 13.62
CA VAL A 167 -9.82 -2.91 14.75
C VAL A 167 -10.57 -1.57 14.76
N ASP A 168 -11.31 -1.33 15.84
CA ASP A 168 -12.07 -0.09 16.07
C ASP A 168 -11.26 0.93 16.90
N ALA A 169 -11.80 2.13 17.10
CA ALA A 169 -11.12 3.31 17.64
C ALA A 169 -10.30 3.08 18.94
N ALA A 170 -10.76 2.23 19.85
CA ALA A 170 -10.07 1.92 21.09
C ALA A 170 -9.11 0.70 20.99
N GLY A 171 -9.01 0.11 19.80
CA GLY A 171 -8.25 -1.12 19.59
C GLY A 171 -6.76 -0.88 19.30
N VAL A 172 -6.04 -1.99 19.23
CA VAL A 172 -4.61 -2.05 18.89
C VAL A 172 -4.43 -2.88 17.63
N ILE A 173 -3.68 -2.37 16.68
CA ILE A 173 -3.27 -3.11 15.47
C ILE A 173 -2.04 -3.96 15.84
N HIS A 174 -2.19 -5.28 15.81
CA HIS A 174 -1.10 -6.21 16.09
C HIS A 174 -0.40 -6.62 14.77
N LEU A 175 0.69 -5.94 14.41
CA LEU A 175 1.48 -6.24 13.21
C LEU A 175 2.54 -7.31 13.52
N ALA A 176 2.14 -8.58 13.48
CA ALA A 176 2.98 -9.72 13.84
C ALA A 176 4.21 -9.85 12.93
N SER A 177 4.10 -9.50 11.65
CA SER A 177 5.20 -9.54 10.66
C SER A 177 6.42 -8.72 11.10
N ILE A 178 6.19 -7.65 11.84
CA ILE A 178 7.24 -6.74 12.31
C ILE A 178 7.35 -6.68 13.84
N GLY A 179 6.44 -7.33 14.59
CA GLY A 179 6.41 -7.34 16.04
C GLY A 179 6.03 -6.00 16.65
N LEU A 180 5.08 -5.29 16.05
CA LEU A 180 4.59 -3.99 16.50
C LEU A 180 3.13 -4.07 16.95
N ASP A 181 2.87 -3.61 18.16
CA ASP A 181 1.53 -3.30 18.67
C ASP A 181 1.31 -1.80 18.56
N LEU A 182 0.41 -1.38 17.65
CA LEU A 182 0.15 0.03 17.36
C LEU A 182 -1.28 0.38 17.76
N PRO A 183 -1.49 1.21 18.82
CA PRO A 183 -2.81 1.72 19.12
C PRO A 183 -3.42 2.45 17.92
N LEU A 184 -4.65 2.10 17.55
CA LEU A 184 -5.27 2.70 16.37
C LEU A 184 -5.38 4.24 16.48
N ALA A 185 -5.52 4.75 17.70
CA ALA A 185 -5.56 6.19 17.98
C ALA A 185 -4.30 6.93 17.48
N GLU A 186 -3.13 6.31 17.56
CA GLU A 186 -1.85 6.90 17.12
C GLU A 186 -1.83 7.13 15.61
N VAL A 187 -2.55 6.31 14.85
CA VAL A 187 -2.65 6.43 13.39
C VAL A 187 -3.43 7.69 12.99
N TYR A 188 -4.36 8.14 13.84
CA TYR A 188 -5.25 9.26 13.58
C TYR A 188 -4.87 10.55 14.31
N VAL A 189 -3.72 10.57 15.00
CA VAL A 189 -3.23 11.76 15.72
C VAL A 189 -3.24 12.98 14.79
N GLN A 190 -3.72 14.11 15.32
CA GLN A 190 -3.90 15.41 14.62
C GLN A 190 -4.94 15.40 13.49
N SER A 191 -5.62 14.29 13.21
CA SER A 191 -6.74 14.30 12.26
C SER A 191 -8.02 14.82 12.91
N HIS A 192 -8.98 15.23 12.07
CA HIS A 192 -10.32 15.59 12.56
C HIS A 192 -11.05 14.39 13.20
N LEU A 193 -10.64 13.16 12.92
CA LEU A 193 -11.23 11.92 13.45
C LEU A 193 -10.77 11.63 14.89
N ALA A 194 -9.61 12.16 15.32
CA ALA A 194 -9.12 12.00 16.69
C ALA A 194 -9.77 12.98 17.70
N ARG A 195 -10.56 13.93 17.22
CA ARG A 195 -11.25 14.92 18.04
C ARG A 195 -12.63 14.39 18.44
N VAL A 196 -12.67 13.53 19.45
CA VAL A 196 -13.90 13.09 20.13
C VAL A 196 -13.85 13.58 21.57
#